data_32b8c9701e0bbc47199bd35094ef2385
#
_entry.id   32b8c9701e0bbc47199bd35094ef2385
#
_cell.length_a   1.000
_cell.length_b   1.000
_cell.length_c   1.000
_cell.angle_alpha   90.00
_cell.angle_beta   90.00
_cell.angle_gamma   90.00
#
_symmetry.space_group_name_H-M   'P 1'
#
loop_
_entity.id
_entity.type
_entity.pdbx_description
1 polymer ?
#
loop_
_entity_poly.entity_id
_entity_poly.type
_entity_poly.pdbx_seq_one_letter_code
_entity_poly.pdbx_strand_id
1 'polypeptide(L)'
;DLTVNFKDVEFSIEVLKNTNADFINCTRMIYPQKDGAMKFTNFIGNSIFANLFSLLFKKKITDTLCGTKIFFKKDWEKIKKNILNSEIKDLWGDFDLLIGAYKNNLKITEVPVTYYERKEDNTKMTSVILNGVRMLSIVLVAFYKLRLKK
;
A
#
# COMPACT_ATOMS: atom_id res chain seq x y z
N ASP A 1 6.12 -14.09 -1.49
CA ASP A 1 7.46 -14.01 -0.92
C ASP A 1 7.33 -13.85 0.60
N LEU A 2 8.12 -14.56 1.36
CA LEU A 2 8.07 -14.57 2.83
C LEU A 2 8.92 -13.42 3.43
N THR A 3 8.71 -12.22 2.95
CA THR A 3 9.48 -11.03 3.37
C THR A 3 8.89 -10.34 4.61
N VAL A 4 7.68 -10.71 5.04
CA VAL A 4 7.04 -10.25 6.27
C VAL A 4 6.93 -11.41 7.25
N ASN A 5 7.18 -11.15 8.54
CA ASN A 5 7.08 -12.16 9.57
C ASN A 5 5.63 -12.65 9.70
N PHE A 6 5.44 -13.96 9.79
CA PHE A 6 4.12 -14.56 9.94
C PHE A 6 3.40 -14.09 11.22
N LYS A 7 4.13 -13.93 12.33
CA LYS A 7 3.58 -13.41 13.59
C LYS A 7 3.03 -11.99 13.45
N ASP A 8 3.68 -11.15 12.63
CA ASP A 8 3.19 -9.79 12.37
C ASP A 8 1.91 -9.81 11.53
N VAL A 9 1.75 -10.81 10.65
CA VAL A 9 0.51 -11.02 9.89
C VAL A 9 -0.62 -11.48 10.82
N GLU A 10 -0.35 -12.45 11.72
CA GLU A 10 -1.33 -12.90 12.73
C GLU A 10 -1.78 -11.74 13.62
N PHE A 11 -0.83 -10.97 14.15
CA PHE A 11 -1.14 -9.77 14.94
C PHE A 11 -1.99 -8.76 14.16
N SER A 12 -1.68 -8.55 12.88
CA SER A 12 -2.45 -7.65 12.02
C SER A 12 -3.90 -8.13 11.81
N ILE A 13 -4.11 -9.45 11.74
CA ILE A 13 -5.46 -10.05 11.68
C ILE A 13 -6.20 -9.83 13.00
N GLU A 14 -5.51 -9.96 14.14
CA GLU A 14 -6.10 -9.69 15.45
C GLU A 14 -6.50 -8.22 15.60
N VAL A 15 -5.63 -7.30 15.15
CA VAL A 15 -5.96 -5.87 15.12
C VAL A 15 -7.22 -5.61 14.29
N LEU A 16 -7.33 -6.22 13.10
CA LEU A 16 -8.52 -6.08 12.27
C LEU A 16 -9.80 -6.58 12.96
N LYS A 17 -9.71 -7.73 13.67
CA LYS A 17 -10.87 -8.35 14.35
C LYS A 17 -11.28 -7.60 15.61
N ASN A 18 -10.32 -7.09 16.38
CA ASN A 18 -10.52 -6.56 17.72
C ASN A 18 -10.60 -5.05 17.78
N THR A 19 -10.46 -4.36 16.65
CA THR A 19 -10.55 -2.90 16.58
C THR A 19 -11.63 -2.47 15.59
N ASN A 20 -11.82 -1.15 15.51
CA ASN A 20 -12.74 -0.53 14.54
C ASN A 20 -12.09 -0.34 13.15
N ALA A 21 -11.07 -1.12 12.80
CA ALA A 21 -10.43 -1.08 11.50
C ALA A 21 -11.23 -1.92 10.50
N ASP A 22 -11.36 -1.42 9.27
CA ASP A 22 -11.96 -2.17 8.15
C ASP A 22 -10.88 -2.70 7.19
N PHE A 23 -9.74 -2.01 7.18
CA PHE A 23 -8.62 -2.29 6.28
C PHE A 23 -7.28 -2.07 7.01
N ILE A 24 -6.46 -3.09 7.09
CA ILE A 24 -5.09 -2.99 7.60
C ILE A 24 -4.13 -2.81 6.43
N ASN A 25 -3.37 -1.73 6.48
CA ASN A 25 -2.21 -1.51 5.62
C ASN A 25 -0.95 -1.80 6.43
N CYS A 26 -0.29 -2.92 6.18
CA CYS A 26 0.96 -3.18 6.87
C CYS A 26 2.04 -2.20 6.40
N THR A 27 2.88 -1.74 7.33
CA THR A 27 3.95 -0.78 7.03
C THR A 27 5.31 -1.29 7.48
N ARG A 28 6.29 -1.17 6.60
CA ARG A 28 7.69 -1.53 6.81
C ARG A 28 8.54 -0.34 7.25
N MET A 29 7.93 0.84 7.34
CA MET A 29 8.63 2.12 7.50
C MET A 29 8.74 2.58 8.95
N ILE A 30 8.18 1.82 9.91
CA ILE A 30 8.14 2.18 11.33
C ILE A 30 9.22 1.46 12.12
N TYR A 31 9.37 0.15 11.93
CA TYR A 31 10.44 -0.60 12.57
C TYR A 31 11.78 -0.37 11.86
N PRO A 32 12.90 -0.41 12.61
CA PRO A 32 14.22 -0.42 12.00
C PRO A 32 14.31 -1.54 10.97
N GLN A 33 14.73 -1.21 9.79
CA GLN A 33 14.89 -2.21 8.74
C GLN A 33 16.10 -3.08 9.05
N LYS A 34 15.98 -4.38 8.84
CA LYS A 34 17.12 -5.28 8.93
C LYS A 34 18.06 -5.03 7.75
N ASP A 35 19.35 -5.28 7.97
CA ASP A 35 20.36 -5.07 6.94
C ASP A 35 19.98 -5.76 5.64
N GLY A 36 20.07 -5.03 4.53
CA GLY A 36 19.72 -5.53 3.19
C GLY A 36 18.23 -5.60 2.87
N ALA A 37 17.31 -5.39 3.82
CA ALA A 37 15.88 -5.61 3.63
C ALA A 37 15.26 -4.68 2.55
N MET A 38 15.74 -3.44 2.46
CA MET A 38 15.24 -2.48 1.46
C MET A 38 16.38 -1.61 0.92
N LYS A 39 16.47 -1.48 -0.40
CA LYS A 39 17.41 -0.55 -1.03
C LYS A 39 17.02 0.89 -0.68
N PHE A 40 18.02 1.75 -0.43
CA PHE A 40 17.82 3.15 -0.06
C PHE A 40 16.95 3.94 -1.08
N THR A 41 17.12 3.67 -2.37
CA THR A 41 16.29 4.25 -3.44
C THR A 41 14.82 3.86 -3.31
N ASN A 42 14.54 2.62 -2.93
CA ASN A 42 13.17 2.15 -2.71
C ASN A 42 12.55 2.77 -1.45
N PHE A 43 13.35 3.01 -0.42
CA PHE A 43 12.92 3.71 0.79
C PHE A 43 12.51 5.16 0.47
N ILE A 44 13.34 5.89 -0.27
CA ILE A 44 13.02 7.27 -0.71
C ILE A 44 11.77 7.26 -1.59
N GLY A 45 11.73 6.39 -2.60
CA GLY A 45 10.58 6.29 -3.51
C GLY A 45 9.27 6.02 -2.75
N ASN A 46 9.28 5.04 -1.83
CA ASN A 46 8.09 4.76 -1.01
C ASN A 46 7.69 5.94 -0.13
N SER A 47 8.66 6.65 0.46
CA SER A 47 8.39 7.85 1.28
C SER A 47 7.72 8.96 0.47
N ILE A 48 8.13 9.18 -0.79
CA ILE A 48 7.48 10.14 -1.68
C ILE A 48 6.03 9.74 -1.93
N PHE A 49 5.78 8.49 -2.32
CA PHE A 49 4.42 8.00 -2.56
C PHE A 49 3.57 8.01 -1.30
N ALA A 50 4.12 7.66 -0.14
CA ALA A 50 3.43 7.74 1.15
C ALA A 50 2.95 9.16 1.45
N ASN A 51 3.78 10.18 1.19
CA ASN A 51 3.40 11.58 1.35
C ASN A 51 2.30 11.99 0.36
N LEU A 52 2.39 11.58 -0.91
CA LEU A 52 1.35 11.85 -1.91
C LEU A 52 0.01 11.22 -1.53
N PHE A 53 0.01 9.98 -1.06
CA PHE A 53 -1.20 9.31 -0.57
C PHE A 53 -1.73 9.95 0.72
N SER A 54 -0.85 10.40 1.61
CA SER A 54 -1.26 11.13 2.82
C SER A 54 -2.00 12.41 2.47
N LEU A 55 -1.51 13.16 1.48
CA LEU A 55 -2.18 14.35 0.95
C LEU A 55 -3.51 13.99 0.28
N LEU A 56 -3.52 12.94 -0.54
CA LEU A 56 -4.69 12.47 -1.27
C LEU A 56 -5.81 12.05 -0.29
N PHE A 57 -5.47 11.31 0.76
CA PHE A 57 -6.44 10.77 1.72
C PHE A 57 -6.73 11.72 2.89
N LYS A 58 -5.98 12.81 3.04
CA LYS A 58 -6.00 13.70 4.22
C LYS A 58 -5.79 12.92 5.52
N LYS A 59 -4.97 11.89 5.46
CA LYS A 59 -4.64 10.99 6.55
C LYS A 59 -3.21 10.49 6.37
N LYS A 60 -2.44 10.41 7.45
CA LYS A 60 -1.07 9.90 7.39
C LYS A 60 -1.06 8.44 6.91
N ILE A 61 -0.32 8.19 5.85
CA ILE A 61 0.05 6.88 5.32
C ILE A 61 1.58 6.83 5.32
N THR A 62 2.15 5.73 5.81
CA THR A 62 3.61 5.60 5.93
C THR A 62 4.21 4.64 4.92
N ASP A 63 3.44 3.67 4.42
CA ASP A 63 3.89 2.73 3.39
C ASP A 63 2.78 2.43 2.40
N THR A 64 3.03 2.68 1.11
CA THR A 64 2.06 2.41 0.05
C THR A 64 2.38 1.14 -0.74
N LEU A 65 3.59 0.61 -0.61
CA LEU A 65 4.14 -0.49 -1.41
C LEU A 65 4.36 -1.77 -0.59
N CYS A 66 3.83 -1.85 0.62
CA CYS A 66 3.78 -3.10 1.36
C CYS A 66 2.65 -3.98 0.81
N GLY A 67 3.00 -5.10 0.17
CA GLY A 67 2.00 -6.01 -0.41
C GLY A 67 1.11 -6.72 0.63
N THR A 68 1.42 -6.62 1.93
CA THR A 68 0.60 -7.19 3.00
C THR A 68 -0.53 -6.24 3.37
N LYS A 69 -1.72 -6.52 2.87
CA LYS A 69 -2.94 -5.79 3.16
C LYS A 69 -4.01 -6.77 3.61
N ILE A 70 -4.74 -6.46 4.69
CA ILE A 70 -5.69 -7.37 5.31
C ILE A 70 -7.02 -6.64 5.48
N PHE A 71 -8.09 -7.25 5.04
CA PHE A 71 -9.45 -6.70 5.12
C PHE A 71 -10.49 -7.82 5.09
N PHE A 72 -11.72 -7.53 5.46
CA PHE A 72 -12.79 -8.53 5.45
C PHE A 72 -13.22 -8.87 4.01
N LYS A 73 -13.54 -10.13 3.76
CA LYS A 73 -14.05 -10.62 2.47
C LYS A 73 -15.26 -9.82 1.98
N LYS A 74 -16.16 -9.39 2.89
CA LYS A 74 -17.34 -8.57 2.56
C LYS A 74 -16.98 -7.22 1.91
N ASP A 75 -15.80 -6.69 2.20
CA ASP A 75 -15.36 -5.38 1.70
C ASP A 75 -14.63 -5.49 0.35
N TRP A 76 -14.19 -6.70 -0.03
CA TRP A 76 -13.53 -6.95 -1.31
C TRP A 76 -14.38 -6.50 -2.51
N GLU A 77 -15.67 -6.86 -2.53
CA GLU A 77 -16.56 -6.50 -3.64
C GLU A 77 -16.75 -4.97 -3.76
N LYS A 78 -16.75 -4.27 -2.64
CA LYS A 78 -16.79 -2.80 -2.62
C LYS A 78 -15.50 -2.21 -3.15
N ILE A 79 -14.35 -2.70 -2.66
CA ILE A 79 -13.02 -2.26 -3.11
C ILE A 79 -12.89 -2.48 -4.61
N LYS A 80 -13.19 -3.68 -5.09
CA LYS A 80 -13.10 -4.08 -6.49
C LYS A 80 -13.92 -3.19 -7.44
N LYS A 81 -15.14 -2.83 -7.04
CA LYS A 81 -16.01 -1.95 -7.84
C LYS A 81 -15.45 -0.51 -7.93
N ASN A 82 -14.66 -0.09 -6.97
CA ASN A 82 -14.12 1.25 -6.86
C ASN A 82 -12.63 1.37 -7.18
N ILE A 83 -12.00 0.29 -7.62
CA ILE A 83 -10.68 0.34 -8.24
C ILE A 83 -10.71 1.36 -9.38
N LEU A 84 -9.66 2.15 -9.50
CA LEU A 84 -9.56 3.13 -10.57
C LEU A 84 -9.60 2.41 -11.93
N ASN A 85 -10.78 2.40 -12.56
CA ASN A 85 -10.89 2.07 -13.98
C ASN A 85 -10.18 3.18 -14.78
N SER A 86 -8.85 3.11 -14.81
CA SER A 86 -8.01 4.00 -15.59
C SER A 86 -7.29 3.18 -16.66
N GLU A 87 -6.95 3.81 -17.76
CA GLU A 87 -6.10 3.21 -18.81
C GLU A 87 -4.72 2.84 -18.25
N ILE A 88 -4.33 3.44 -17.11
CA ILE A 88 -3.08 3.18 -16.40
C ILE A 88 -3.34 2.10 -15.36
N LYS A 89 -2.95 0.86 -15.70
CA LYS A 89 -3.13 -0.30 -14.83
C LYS A 89 -2.09 -0.28 -13.71
N ASP A 90 -2.54 -0.44 -12.45
CA ASP A 90 -1.66 -0.77 -11.34
C ASP A 90 -1.17 -2.21 -11.50
N LEU A 91 0.13 -2.38 -11.78
CA LEU A 91 0.73 -3.70 -12.03
C LEU A 91 0.89 -4.53 -10.76
N TRP A 92 0.87 -3.87 -9.60
CA TRP A 92 1.11 -4.50 -8.29
C TRP A 92 -0.18 -4.62 -7.46
N GLY A 93 -1.19 -3.80 -7.75
CA GLY A 93 -2.47 -3.78 -7.07
C GLY A 93 -2.46 -3.02 -5.73
N ASP A 94 -1.30 -2.58 -5.26
CA ASP A 94 -1.16 -1.93 -3.96
C ASP A 94 -1.90 -0.59 -3.89
N PHE A 95 -1.78 0.22 -4.92
CA PHE A 95 -2.43 1.53 -5.02
C PHE A 95 -3.93 1.38 -5.23
N ASP A 96 -4.32 0.45 -6.08
CA ASP A 96 -5.73 0.15 -6.35
C ASP A 96 -6.48 -0.27 -5.08
N LEU A 97 -5.86 -1.12 -4.25
CA LEU A 97 -6.44 -1.55 -2.97
C LEU A 97 -6.60 -0.37 -2.00
N LEU A 98 -5.58 0.47 -1.86
CA LEU A 98 -5.63 1.64 -0.97
C LEU A 98 -6.66 2.67 -1.45
N ILE A 99 -6.71 2.96 -2.75
CA ILE A 99 -7.66 3.89 -3.34
C ILE A 99 -9.09 3.34 -3.24
N GLY A 100 -9.27 2.05 -3.50
CA GLY A 100 -10.56 1.38 -3.37
C GLY A 100 -11.06 1.39 -1.93
N ALA A 101 -10.19 1.14 -0.94
CA ALA A 101 -10.53 1.23 0.47
C ALA A 101 -10.94 2.67 0.86
N TYR A 102 -10.16 3.67 0.44
CA TYR A 102 -10.46 5.07 0.70
C TYR A 102 -11.80 5.52 0.08
N LYS A 103 -12.07 5.17 -1.18
CA LYS A 103 -13.33 5.51 -1.87
C LYS A 103 -14.56 4.92 -1.20
N ASN A 104 -14.42 3.79 -0.54
CA ASN A 104 -15.51 3.15 0.21
C ASN A 104 -15.59 3.63 1.67
N ASN A 105 -14.84 4.66 2.05
CA ASN A 105 -14.76 5.17 3.42
C ASN A 105 -14.37 4.09 4.45
N LEU A 106 -13.62 3.08 4.03
CA LEU A 106 -13.10 2.08 4.95
C LEU A 106 -12.08 2.72 5.88
N LYS A 107 -12.14 2.35 7.15
CA LYS A 107 -11.20 2.82 8.16
C LYS A 107 -9.86 2.08 7.98
N ILE A 108 -8.95 2.71 7.24
CA ILE A 108 -7.60 2.21 7.03
C ILE A 108 -6.80 2.41 8.32
N THR A 109 -6.17 1.36 8.82
CA THR A 109 -5.26 1.40 9.98
C THR A 109 -3.92 0.82 9.55
N GLU A 110 -2.82 1.46 9.94
CA GLU A 110 -1.49 0.94 9.66
C GLU A 110 -0.98 0.10 10.83
N VAL A 111 -0.41 -1.06 10.52
CA VAL A 111 0.23 -1.96 11.49
C VAL A 111 1.68 -2.17 11.06
N PRO A 112 2.65 -1.86 11.94
CA PRO A 112 4.05 -2.06 11.61
C PRO A 112 4.39 -3.55 11.53
N VAL A 113 5.23 -3.89 10.55
CA VAL A 113 5.70 -5.26 10.32
C VAL A 113 7.20 -5.29 10.17
N THR A 114 7.82 -6.38 10.62
CA THR A 114 9.23 -6.65 10.40
C THR A 114 9.43 -7.10 8.95
N TYR A 115 10.32 -6.42 8.24
CA TYR A 115 10.62 -6.71 6.85
C TYR A 115 12.00 -7.37 6.73
N TYR A 116 12.04 -8.49 6.03
CA TYR A 116 13.26 -9.27 5.80
C TYR A 116 13.72 -9.14 4.35
N GLU A 117 15.02 -9.33 4.14
CA GLU A 117 15.60 -9.41 2.81
C GLU A 117 14.95 -10.54 1.99
N ARG A 118 14.74 -10.25 0.72
CA ARG A 118 14.21 -11.23 -0.23
C ARG A 118 15.31 -12.24 -0.59
N LYS A 119 15.07 -13.53 -0.38
CA LYS A 119 16.05 -14.59 -0.64
C LYS A 119 16.34 -14.81 -2.13
N GLU A 120 15.41 -14.38 -3.00
CA GLU A 120 15.56 -14.48 -4.45
C GLU A 120 15.53 -13.08 -5.06
N ASP A 121 16.52 -12.79 -5.91
CA ASP A 121 16.74 -11.48 -6.54
C ASP A 121 15.69 -11.11 -7.62
N ASN A 122 14.66 -11.92 -7.79
CA ASN A 122 13.58 -11.70 -8.76
C ASN A 122 12.62 -10.59 -8.31
N THR A 123 13.08 -9.35 -8.43
CA THR A 123 12.15 -8.24 -8.26
C THR A 123 11.30 -8.10 -9.52
N LYS A 124 9.98 -7.99 -9.37
CA LYS A 124 9.07 -7.66 -10.48
C LYS A 124 9.30 -6.23 -11.03
N MET A 125 10.15 -5.45 -10.40
CA MET A 125 10.53 -4.10 -10.82
C MET A 125 11.81 -4.14 -11.65
N THR A 126 11.66 -4.28 -12.97
CA THR A 126 12.78 -4.28 -13.91
C THR A 126 13.35 -2.88 -14.18
N SER A 127 12.57 -1.82 -14.00
CA SER A 127 13.01 -0.42 -14.17
C SER A 127 12.38 0.47 -13.11
N VAL A 128 13.19 0.93 -12.15
CA VAL A 128 12.74 1.78 -11.04
C VAL A 128 12.15 3.10 -11.54
N ILE A 129 12.80 3.73 -12.52
CA ILE A 129 12.36 5.03 -13.06
C ILE A 129 11.03 4.89 -13.81
N LEU A 130 10.94 3.95 -14.74
CA LEU A 130 9.72 3.75 -15.53
C LEU A 130 8.52 3.38 -14.64
N ASN A 131 8.76 2.53 -13.65
CA ASN A 131 7.74 2.15 -12.68
C ASN A 131 7.34 3.34 -11.80
N GLY A 132 8.31 4.18 -11.39
CA GLY A 132 8.04 5.41 -10.64
C GLY A 132 7.15 6.39 -11.43
N VAL A 133 7.43 6.59 -12.73
CA VAL A 133 6.60 7.44 -13.60
C VAL A 133 5.17 6.88 -13.72
N ARG A 134 5.04 5.56 -13.93
CA ARG A 134 3.72 4.91 -13.98
C ARG A 134 2.94 5.07 -12.67
N MET A 135 3.59 4.83 -11.54
CA MET A 135 3.00 5.02 -10.22
C MET A 135 2.56 6.47 -9.99
N LEU A 136 3.38 7.44 -10.38
CA LEU A 136 3.03 8.87 -10.30
C LEU A 136 1.79 9.18 -11.15
N SER A 137 1.70 8.62 -12.35
CA SER A 137 0.52 8.80 -13.22
C SER A 137 -0.75 8.24 -12.57
N ILE A 138 -0.68 7.09 -11.88
CA ILE A 138 -1.81 6.54 -11.12
C ILE A 138 -2.25 7.52 -10.02
N VAL A 139 -1.29 8.07 -9.26
CA VAL A 139 -1.59 9.04 -8.19
C VAL A 139 -2.23 10.31 -8.74
N LEU A 140 -1.75 10.83 -9.87
CA LEU A 140 -2.33 12.03 -10.51
C LEU A 140 -3.77 11.78 -10.97
N VAL A 141 -4.04 10.63 -11.60
CA VAL A 141 -5.40 10.24 -11.99
C VAL A 141 -6.30 10.08 -10.75
N ALA A 142 -5.78 9.46 -9.69
CA ALA A 142 -6.52 9.33 -8.44
C ALA A 142 -6.82 10.69 -7.83
N PHE A 143 -5.85 11.60 -7.82
CA PHE A 143 -6.04 12.97 -7.32
C PHE A 143 -7.13 13.69 -8.10
N TYR A 144 -7.07 13.65 -9.44
CA TYR A 144 -8.10 14.24 -10.29
C TYR A 144 -9.50 13.67 -9.99
N LYS A 145 -9.64 12.34 -9.97
CA LYS A 145 -10.94 11.68 -9.75
C LYS A 145 -11.48 11.83 -8.33
N LEU A 146 -10.63 11.95 -7.32
CA LEU A 146 -11.07 12.01 -5.92
C LEU A 146 -11.21 13.45 -5.39
N ARG A 147 -10.54 14.41 -5.99
CA ARG A 147 -10.48 15.78 -5.49
C ARG A 147 -11.09 16.82 -6.42
N LEU A 148 -10.96 16.64 -7.72
CA LEU A 148 -11.36 17.65 -8.70
C LEU A 148 -12.68 17.29 -9.41
N LYS A 149 -12.91 16.01 -9.66
CA LYS A 149 -14.17 15.53 -10.25
C LYS A 149 -15.12 15.11 -9.11
N LYS A 150 -15.78 16.09 -8.50
CA LYS A 150 -16.97 15.88 -7.65
C LYS A 150 -18.21 15.82 -8.51
#